data_8f35fcaf2968844fc850ed8001cdea11
#
_entry.id   8f35fcaf2968844fc850ed8001cdea11
#
_cell.length_a   1.000
_cell.length_b   1.000
_cell.length_c   1.000
_cell.angle_alpha   90.00
_cell.angle_beta   90.00
_cell.angle_gamma   90.00
#
_symmetry.space_group_name_H-M   'P 1'
#
loop_
_entity.id
_entity.type
_entity.pdbx_description
1 polymer ?
#
loop_
_entity_poly.entity_id
_entity_poly.type
_entity_poly.pdbx_seq_one_letter_code
_entity_poly.pdbx_strand_id
1 'polypeptide(L)'
;MKRLVVVLIIFMGIMSDVMAQNADYLFMIENATKAPSGHNTQPWLFRIGESEIDIYPNFSRELIAVDPRHRELFISLGCATENLSVAAQQKGYRTEVRVTNDSVIRILIAKDENVQTGTSLFPQIAVRQTNRSVYNGKIIPEDSIFQLKSIAVEPSVNVHFYKNGTLDYARIADMIYAGNRLQMNDKAFKTELAEWMRYNKKHQNKTRDGLSYATFGAPNVPLFIAKFVMSKAVNERIQNKGDREKIASSSHFVLFTTKDDTVEQWIALGRTLERLLLRSTKMNIANAYFNQPNEEAGLARDMAKLLQISNEYPTILIRLGYGKQMPYSLRRDYRLCILPTE
;
A
#
# COMPACT_ATOMS: atom_id res chain seq x y z
N MET A 1 -30.00 -29.97 39.45
CA MET A 1 -30.23 -28.59 38.95
C MET A 1 -28.99 -27.69 39.03
N LYS A 2 -28.33 -27.49 40.21
CA LYS A 2 -27.15 -26.58 40.30
C LYS A 2 -26.00 -26.90 39.34
N ARG A 3 -25.65 -28.20 39.10
CA ARG A 3 -24.59 -28.60 38.17
C ARG A 3 -24.93 -28.31 36.69
N LEU A 4 -26.20 -28.43 36.31
CA LEU A 4 -26.63 -28.15 34.93
C LEU A 4 -26.60 -26.65 34.63
N VAL A 5 -26.93 -25.80 35.60
CA VAL A 5 -26.88 -24.34 35.47
C VAL A 5 -25.43 -23.85 35.35
N VAL A 6 -24.48 -24.41 36.09
CA VAL A 6 -23.04 -24.06 36.01
C VAL A 6 -22.47 -24.45 34.65
N VAL A 7 -22.79 -25.64 34.10
CA VAL A 7 -22.35 -26.06 32.78
C VAL A 7 -22.93 -25.17 31.68
N LEU A 8 -24.21 -24.76 31.82
CA LEU A 8 -24.84 -23.85 30.85
C LEU A 8 -24.20 -22.45 30.82
N ILE A 9 -23.87 -21.92 32.03
CA ILE A 9 -23.21 -20.62 32.17
C ILE A 9 -21.80 -20.66 31.56
N ILE A 10 -21.03 -21.73 31.79
CA ILE A 10 -19.70 -21.92 31.24
C ILE A 10 -19.79 -22.02 29.69
N PHE A 11 -20.76 -22.79 29.18
CA PHE A 11 -20.95 -22.95 27.73
C PHE A 11 -21.37 -21.61 27.05
N MET A 12 -22.25 -20.84 27.69
CA MET A 12 -22.65 -19.51 27.22
C MET A 12 -21.47 -18.52 27.25
N GLY A 13 -20.61 -18.59 28.27
CA GLY A 13 -19.37 -17.80 28.35
C GLY A 13 -18.42 -18.11 27.21
N ILE A 14 -18.12 -19.38 26.96
CA ILE A 14 -17.21 -19.80 25.87
C ILE A 14 -17.77 -19.41 24.50
N MET A 15 -19.06 -19.59 24.25
CA MET A 15 -19.67 -19.16 22.98
C MET A 15 -19.63 -17.63 22.80
N SER A 16 -19.80 -16.86 23.89
CA SER A 16 -19.69 -15.39 23.84
C SER A 16 -18.28 -14.95 23.49
N ASP A 17 -17.25 -15.57 24.06
CA ASP A 17 -15.84 -15.25 23.78
C ASP A 17 -15.43 -15.60 22.35
N VAL A 18 -15.85 -16.75 21.83
CA VAL A 18 -15.61 -17.16 20.44
C VAL A 18 -16.29 -16.21 19.45
N MET A 19 -17.53 -15.79 19.72
CA MET A 19 -18.24 -14.82 18.87
C MET A 19 -17.58 -13.43 18.90
N ALA A 20 -17.11 -12.99 20.06
CA ALA A 20 -16.42 -11.73 20.23
C ALA A 20 -15.05 -11.75 19.50
N GLN A 21 -14.29 -12.83 19.62
CA GLN A 21 -13.03 -13.03 18.93
C GLN A 21 -13.21 -13.01 17.40
N ASN A 22 -14.24 -13.66 16.87
CA ASN A 22 -14.53 -13.63 15.43
C ASN A 22 -14.89 -12.22 14.95
N ALA A 23 -15.66 -11.44 15.74
CA ALA A 23 -15.96 -10.06 15.42
C ALA A 23 -14.71 -9.16 15.41
N ASP A 24 -13.77 -9.36 16.34
CA ASP A 24 -12.50 -8.65 16.37
C ASP A 24 -11.61 -9.02 15.17
N TYR A 25 -11.57 -10.29 14.74
CA TYR A 25 -10.83 -10.73 13.58
C TYR A 25 -11.41 -10.14 12.28
N LEU A 26 -12.71 -10.10 12.12
CA LEU A 26 -13.39 -9.43 11.01
C LEU A 26 -13.07 -7.93 10.97
N PHE A 27 -13.04 -7.26 12.12
CA PHE A 27 -12.62 -5.87 12.24
C PHE A 27 -11.16 -5.67 11.79
N MET A 28 -10.24 -6.57 12.17
CA MET A 28 -8.84 -6.53 11.74
C MET A 28 -8.72 -6.68 10.22
N ILE A 29 -9.42 -7.66 9.62
CA ILE A 29 -9.44 -7.90 8.19
C ILE A 29 -10.02 -6.71 7.42
N GLU A 30 -11.14 -6.14 7.87
CA GLU A 30 -11.71 -4.95 7.25
C GLU A 30 -10.69 -3.80 7.16
N ASN A 31 -9.92 -3.57 8.23
CA ASN A 31 -8.90 -2.54 8.25
C ASN A 31 -7.67 -2.91 7.40
N ALA A 32 -7.28 -4.19 7.36
CA ALA A 32 -6.24 -4.69 6.47
C ALA A 32 -6.54 -4.38 5.00
N THR A 33 -7.79 -4.57 4.56
CA THR A 33 -8.21 -4.30 3.17
C THR A 33 -8.16 -2.82 2.76
N LYS A 34 -7.95 -1.88 3.68
CA LYS A 34 -7.77 -0.45 3.40
C LYS A 34 -6.33 -0.11 2.97
N ALA A 35 -5.41 -1.05 3.02
CA ALA A 35 -4.02 -0.89 2.60
C ALA A 35 -3.88 -0.44 1.13
N PRO A 36 -2.76 0.17 0.73
CA PRO A 36 -2.45 0.40 -0.68
C PRO A 36 -2.13 -0.92 -1.40
N SER A 37 -2.33 -0.94 -2.71
CA SER A 37 -1.86 -2.02 -3.57
C SER A 37 -1.57 -1.51 -4.98
N GLY A 38 -0.71 -2.20 -5.72
CA GLY A 38 -0.45 -1.94 -7.12
C GLY A 38 -1.76 -1.81 -7.89
N HIS A 39 -1.95 -0.73 -8.63
CA HIS A 39 -3.19 -0.39 -9.35
C HIS A 39 -4.51 -0.53 -8.54
N ASN A 40 -4.45 -0.57 -7.20
CA ASN A 40 -5.59 -0.86 -6.31
C ASN A 40 -6.24 -2.24 -6.63
N THR A 41 -5.40 -3.22 -6.98
CA THR A 41 -5.83 -4.58 -7.29
C THR A 41 -6.40 -5.31 -6.08
N GLN A 42 -5.95 -4.97 -4.86
CA GLN A 42 -6.36 -5.60 -3.60
C GLN A 42 -6.12 -7.12 -3.63
N PRO A 43 -4.83 -7.54 -3.75
CA PRO A 43 -4.45 -8.91 -4.11
C PRO A 43 -4.28 -9.81 -2.89
N TRP A 44 -5.16 -9.74 -1.93
CA TRP A 44 -5.15 -10.50 -0.68
C TRP A 44 -6.38 -11.36 -0.51
N LEU A 45 -6.17 -12.52 0.12
CA LEU A 45 -7.19 -13.39 0.67
C LEU A 45 -6.83 -13.69 2.12
N PHE A 46 -7.83 -13.82 2.98
CA PHE A 46 -7.64 -14.04 4.41
C PHE A 46 -8.26 -15.37 4.82
N ARG A 47 -7.58 -16.12 5.69
CA ARG A 47 -8.14 -17.29 6.38
C ARG A 47 -8.07 -17.01 7.87
N ILE A 48 -9.18 -17.24 8.55
CA ILE A 48 -9.29 -17.08 10.00
C ILE A 48 -9.08 -18.46 10.64
N GLY A 49 -8.07 -18.56 11.51
CA GLY A 49 -7.82 -19.69 12.39
C GLY A 49 -8.28 -19.42 13.83
N GLU A 50 -7.93 -20.29 14.75
CA GLU A 50 -8.29 -20.15 16.17
C GLU A 50 -7.56 -18.96 16.84
N SER A 51 -6.26 -18.84 16.59
CA SER A 51 -5.39 -17.82 17.19
C SER A 51 -4.53 -17.08 16.15
N GLU A 52 -4.89 -17.17 14.88
CA GLU A 52 -4.16 -16.55 13.79
C GLU A 52 -5.09 -16.08 12.66
N ILE A 53 -4.56 -15.17 11.85
CA ILE A 53 -5.09 -14.83 10.53
C ILE A 53 -3.97 -15.02 9.52
N ASP A 54 -4.21 -15.84 8.50
CA ASP A 54 -3.30 -16.02 7.38
C ASP A 54 -3.70 -15.09 6.22
N ILE A 55 -2.70 -14.45 5.59
CA ILE A 55 -2.89 -13.66 4.36
C ILE A 55 -2.23 -14.40 3.21
N TYR A 56 -3.03 -14.75 2.20
CA TYR A 56 -2.63 -15.41 0.98
C TYR A 56 -2.54 -14.43 -0.19
N PRO A 57 -1.56 -14.58 -1.10
CA PRO A 57 -1.55 -13.85 -2.35
C PRO A 57 -2.70 -14.31 -3.25
N ASN A 58 -3.43 -13.35 -3.82
CA ASN A 58 -4.46 -13.62 -4.82
C ASN A 58 -3.91 -13.34 -6.22
N PHE A 59 -3.30 -14.34 -6.83
CA PHE A 59 -2.69 -14.22 -8.16
C PHE A 59 -3.72 -13.95 -9.28
N SER A 60 -5.03 -14.19 -9.07
CA SER A 60 -6.04 -13.76 -10.04
C SER A 60 -6.15 -12.24 -10.19
N ARG A 61 -5.42 -11.50 -9.36
CA ARG A 61 -5.39 -10.04 -9.31
C ARG A 61 -3.98 -9.47 -9.46
N GLU A 62 -3.10 -10.25 -10.05
CA GLU A 62 -1.71 -9.87 -10.35
C GLU A 62 -1.63 -8.82 -11.48
N LEU A 63 -0.48 -8.19 -11.60
CA LEU A 63 -0.12 -7.24 -12.66
C LEU A 63 1.06 -7.82 -13.44
N ILE A 64 0.78 -8.61 -14.45
CA ILE A 64 1.81 -9.40 -15.16
C ILE A 64 2.81 -8.50 -15.91
N ALA A 65 2.33 -7.38 -16.48
CA ALA A 65 3.19 -6.47 -17.22
C ALA A 65 4.01 -5.53 -16.33
N VAL A 66 3.40 -5.00 -15.26
CA VAL A 66 4.07 -4.07 -14.32
C VAL A 66 4.91 -4.84 -13.30
N ASP A 67 4.40 -5.96 -12.79
CA ASP A 67 4.95 -6.70 -11.65
C ASP A 67 5.11 -8.21 -11.96
N PRO A 68 5.90 -8.60 -12.97
CA PRO A 68 6.02 -10.00 -13.41
C PRO A 68 6.64 -10.93 -12.37
N ARG A 69 7.24 -10.36 -11.32
CA ARG A 69 7.84 -11.10 -10.19
C ARG A 69 6.99 -11.05 -8.92
N HIS A 70 5.80 -10.45 -8.97
CA HIS A 70 4.88 -10.26 -7.84
C HIS A 70 5.47 -9.45 -6.66
N ARG A 71 6.51 -8.67 -6.89
CA ARG A 71 7.16 -7.84 -5.86
C ARG A 71 6.19 -6.84 -5.24
N GLU A 72 5.47 -6.07 -6.06
CA GLU A 72 4.49 -5.09 -5.58
C GLU A 72 3.25 -5.77 -4.98
N LEU A 73 2.91 -6.96 -5.47
CA LEU A 73 1.87 -7.79 -4.88
C LEU A 73 2.23 -8.13 -3.43
N PHE A 74 3.42 -8.68 -3.16
CA PHE A 74 3.85 -9.01 -1.80
C PHE A 74 4.07 -7.79 -0.91
N ILE A 75 4.53 -6.67 -1.46
CA ILE A 75 4.57 -5.38 -0.74
C ILE A 75 3.17 -4.95 -0.32
N SER A 76 2.17 -5.13 -1.19
CA SER A 76 0.76 -4.83 -0.87
C SER A 76 0.24 -5.70 0.28
N LEU A 77 0.61 -6.98 0.31
CA LEU A 77 0.30 -7.88 1.43
C LEU A 77 1.00 -7.43 2.72
N GLY A 78 2.24 -6.98 2.63
CA GLY A 78 2.97 -6.39 3.76
C GLY A 78 2.27 -5.14 4.33
N CYS A 79 1.76 -4.26 3.47
CA CYS A 79 0.95 -3.11 3.90
C CYS A 79 -0.35 -3.55 4.59
N ALA A 80 -1.03 -4.58 4.07
CA ALA A 80 -2.24 -5.13 4.68
C ALA A 80 -1.95 -5.77 6.04
N THR A 81 -0.79 -6.45 6.18
CA THR A 81 -0.30 -7.01 7.44
C THR A 81 -0.10 -5.93 8.51
N GLU A 82 0.49 -4.80 8.14
CA GLU A 82 0.71 -3.71 9.08
C GLU A 82 -0.61 -3.09 9.53
N ASN A 83 -1.55 -2.83 8.62
CA ASN A 83 -2.88 -2.34 8.97
C ASN A 83 -3.63 -3.32 9.89
N LEU A 84 -3.52 -4.63 9.65
CA LEU A 84 -4.08 -5.66 10.52
C LEU A 84 -3.48 -5.58 11.92
N SER A 85 -2.15 -5.47 12.02
CA SER A 85 -1.43 -5.38 13.30
C SER A 85 -1.83 -4.13 14.09
N VAL A 86 -1.97 -2.98 13.41
CA VAL A 86 -2.45 -1.73 14.03
C VAL A 86 -3.91 -1.87 14.51
N ALA A 87 -4.77 -2.54 13.74
CA ALA A 87 -6.15 -2.80 14.12
C ALA A 87 -6.25 -3.80 15.28
N ALA A 88 -5.39 -4.82 15.31
CA ALA A 88 -5.27 -5.77 16.41
C ALA A 88 -4.86 -5.06 17.72
N GLN A 89 -3.85 -4.20 17.66
CA GLN A 89 -3.43 -3.38 18.78
C GLN A 89 -4.57 -2.50 19.31
N GLN A 90 -5.37 -1.91 18.42
CA GLN A 90 -6.56 -1.12 18.81
C GLN A 90 -7.56 -1.92 19.64
N LYS A 91 -7.61 -3.23 19.44
CA LYS A 91 -8.48 -4.19 20.15
C LYS A 91 -7.80 -4.88 21.33
N GLY A 92 -6.57 -4.49 21.70
CA GLY A 92 -5.81 -5.07 22.82
C GLY A 92 -5.22 -6.46 22.50
N TYR A 93 -4.85 -6.68 21.23
CA TYR A 93 -4.14 -7.88 20.83
C TYR A 93 -2.70 -7.57 20.45
N ARG A 94 -1.80 -8.45 20.84
CA ARG A 94 -0.43 -8.52 20.32
C ARG A 94 -0.42 -9.41 19.08
N THR A 95 0.39 -9.03 18.11
CA THR A 95 0.59 -9.80 16.87
C THR A 95 2.04 -10.20 16.70
N GLU A 96 2.27 -11.41 16.18
CA GLU A 96 3.55 -11.88 15.70
C GLU A 96 3.40 -12.32 14.25
N VAL A 97 4.24 -11.76 13.36
CA VAL A 97 4.16 -12.00 11.90
C VAL A 97 5.24 -12.98 11.51
N ARG A 98 4.85 -14.03 10.80
CA ARG A 98 5.74 -15.03 10.21
C ARG A 98 5.41 -15.21 8.73
N VAL A 99 6.43 -15.36 7.89
CA VAL A 99 6.27 -15.72 6.48
C VAL A 99 6.60 -17.20 6.34
N THR A 100 5.68 -17.97 5.77
CA THR A 100 5.88 -19.42 5.55
C THR A 100 6.63 -19.67 4.25
N ASN A 101 7.14 -20.90 4.08
CA ASN A 101 7.83 -21.30 2.85
C ASN A 101 6.96 -21.17 1.60
N ASP A 102 5.63 -21.25 1.74
CA ASP A 102 4.66 -21.08 0.66
C ASP A 102 4.28 -19.60 0.42
N SER A 103 5.06 -18.68 0.99
CA SER A 103 4.84 -17.24 0.89
C SER A 103 3.49 -16.76 1.45
N VAL A 104 2.91 -17.51 2.39
CA VAL A 104 1.73 -17.12 3.16
C VAL A 104 2.20 -16.32 4.37
N ILE A 105 1.52 -15.23 4.69
CA ILE A 105 1.81 -14.43 5.86
C ILE A 105 0.90 -14.90 7.00
N ARG A 106 1.47 -15.58 7.99
CA ARG A 106 0.77 -15.99 9.20
C ARG A 106 0.92 -14.94 10.28
N ILE A 107 -0.19 -14.47 10.81
CA ILE A 107 -0.24 -13.48 11.88
C ILE A 107 -0.84 -14.15 13.11
N LEU A 108 0.02 -14.52 14.06
CA LEU A 108 -0.40 -15.03 15.36
C LEU A 108 -0.97 -13.87 16.18
N ILE A 109 -2.10 -14.11 16.83
CA ILE A 109 -2.90 -13.07 17.51
C ILE A 109 -3.20 -13.56 18.92
N ALA A 110 -2.73 -12.81 19.91
CA ALA A 110 -2.96 -13.13 21.31
C ALA A 110 -3.48 -11.89 22.07
N LYS A 111 -4.52 -12.08 22.88
CA LYS A 111 -4.99 -11.03 23.80
C LYS A 111 -3.87 -10.74 24.80
N ASP A 112 -3.59 -9.44 25.03
CA ASP A 112 -2.52 -9.02 25.94
C ASP A 112 -2.96 -7.74 26.64
N GLU A 113 -3.18 -7.79 27.94
CA GLU A 113 -3.64 -6.67 28.76
C GLU A 113 -2.62 -5.52 28.83
N ASN A 114 -1.35 -5.81 28.53
CA ASN A 114 -0.29 -4.80 28.50
C ASN A 114 -0.24 -4.03 27.18
N VAL A 115 -1.00 -4.44 26.17
CA VAL A 115 -1.06 -3.73 24.87
C VAL A 115 -1.77 -2.40 25.06
N GLN A 116 -1.06 -1.31 24.77
CA GLN A 116 -1.67 0.01 24.76
C GLN A 116 -2.65 0.12 23.60
N THR A 117 -3.93 0.19 23.93
CA THR A 117 -5.00 0.50 22.99
C THR A 117 -5.01 1.99 22.64
N GLY A 118 -5.76 2.39 21.60
CA GLY A 118 -5.87 3.81 21.25
C GLY A 118 -4.64 4.35 20.52
N THR A 119 -3.92 3.50 19.76
CA THR A 119 -2.81 3.95 18.93
C THR A 119 -3.22 5.08 18.00
N SER A 120 -2.38 6.13 17.96
CA SER A 120 -2.63 7.31 17.13
C SER A 120 -2.54 7.03 15.62
N LEU A 121 -2.09 5.84 15.21
CA LEU A 121 -2.00 5.43 13.81
C LEU A 121 -3.30 4.76 13.32
N PHE A 122 -4.07 4.12 14.21
CA PHE A 122 -5.30 3.44 13.82
C PHE A 122 -6.29 4.34 13.06
N PRO A 123 -6.63 5.57 13.51
CA PRO A 123 -7.53 6.44 12.76
C PRO A 123 -7.01 6.80 11.35
N GLN A 124 -5.69 6.71 11.13
CA GLN A 124 -5.08 7.07 9.85
C GLN A 124 -5.34 6.03 8.76
N ILE A 125 -5.63 4.77 9.12
CA ILE A 125 -5.98 3.71 8.17
C ILE A 125 -7.18 4.12 7.30
N ALA A 126 -8.18 4.76 7.89
CA ALA A 126 -9.39 5.18 7.19
C ALA A 126 -9.19 6.39 6.27
N VAL A 127 -8.22 7.26 6.59
CA VAL A 127 -8.01 8.55 5.90
C VAL A 127 -6.75 8.59 5.05
N ARG A 128 -5.90 7.54 5.10
CA ARG A 128 -4.72 7.42 4.22
C ARG A 128 -5.16 7.30 2.76
N GLN A 129 -4.52 8.07 1.89
CA GLN A 129 -4.75 8.01 0.45
C GLN A 129 -3.45 8.20 -0.34
N THR A 130 -3.39 7.67 -1.56
CA THR A 130 -2.40 8.05 -2.56
C THR A 130 -2.88 9.33 -3.24
N ASN A 131 -2.20 10.44 -3.00
CA ASN A 131 -2.59 11.76 -3.49
C ASN A 131 -1.81 12.11 -4.76
N ARG A 132 -2.44 11.96 -5.91
CA ARG A 132 -1.82 12.20 -7.23
C ARG A 132 -1.89 13.66 -7.71
N SER A 133 -2.39 14.60 -6.89
CA SER A 133 -2.46 16.01 -7.25
C SER A 133 -1.08 16.67 -7.35
N VAL A 134 -1.01 17.83 -7.97
CA VAL A 134 0.13 18.75 -7.82
C VAL A 134 0.11 19.29 -6.39
N TYR A 135 1.25 19.30 -5.69
CA TYR A 135 1.38 19.78 -4.33
C TYR A 135 1.62 21.29 -4.30
N ASN A 136 1.72 21.88 -3.12
CA ASN A 136 1.86 23.33 -2.98
C ASN A 136 3.31 23.86 -3.03
N GLY A 137 4.31 22.98 -3.22
CA GLY A 137 5.72 23.32 -3.32
C GLY A 137 6.41 23.63 -1.98
N LYS A 138 5.70 23.61 -0.86
CA LYS A 138 6.32 23.85 0.46
C LYS A 138 7.21 22.67 0.85
N ILE A 139 8.40 22.98 1.32
CA ILE A 139 9.34 21.98 1.86
C ILE A 139 8.85 21.55 3.24
N ILE A 140 8.85 20.25 3.50
CA ILE A 140 8.54 19.67 4.80
C ILE A 140 9.65 20.05 5.78
N PRO A 141 9.33 20.60 6.98
CA PRO A 141 10.32 20.95 7.99
C PRO A 141 11.19 19.77 8.41
N GLU A 142 12.44 20.03 8.77
CA GLU A 142 13.40 18.97 9.16
C GLU A 142 12.93 18.18 10.39
N ASP A 143 12.28 18.83 11.37
CA ASP A 143 11.68 18.14 12.53
C ASP A 143 10.59 17.13 12.11
N SER A 144 9.82 17.47 11.08
CA SER A 144 8.82 16.56 10.53
C SER A 144 9.48 15.39 9.79
N ILE A 145 10.55 15.66 9.05
CA ILE A 145 11.36 14.60 8.42
C ILE A 145 12.00 13.70 9.47
N PHE A 146 12.54 14.28 10.55
CA PHE A 146 13.06 13.49 11.66
C PHE A 146 12.00 12.56 12.26
N GLN A 147 10.78 13.05 12.48
CA GLN A 147 9.66 12.22 12.94
C GLN A 147 9.28 11.11 11.94
N LEU A 148 9.38 11.34 10.63
CA LEU A 148 9.16 10.30 9.62
C LEU A 148 10.29 9.25 9.62
N LYS A 149 11.54 9.68 9.84
CA LYS A 149 12.70 8.78 9.96
C LYS A 149 12.69 7.94 11.24
N SER A 150 11.96 8.36 12.28
CA SER A 150 11.88 7.65 13.56
C SER A 150 10.84 6.53 13.61
N ILE A 151 10.20 6.18 12.49
CA ILE A 151 9.32 5.00 12.43
C ILE A 151 10.11 3.72 12.68
N ALA A 152 9.43 2.67 13.15
CA ALA A 152 10.02 1.34 13.21
C ALA A 152 10.23 0.81 11.78
N VAL A 153 11.47 0.49 11.45
CA VAL A 153 11.90 -0.06 10.15
C VAL A 153 12.25 -1.53 10.34
N GLU A 154 11.76 -2.41 9.46
CA GLU A 154 12.13 -3.82 9.47
C GLU A 154 13.63 -4.00 9.18
N PRO A 155 14.33 -4.97 9.79
CA PRO A 155 15.81 -5.06 9.75
C PRO A 155 16.44 -5.20 8.35
N SER A 156 15.67 -5.69 7.38
CA SER A 156 16.11 -5.88 5.99
C SER A 156 15.82 -4.69 5.09
N VAL A 157 15.23 -3.61 5.62
CA VAL A 157 14.73 -2.48 4.84
C VAL A 157 15.54 -1.23 5.17
N ASN A 158 15.86 -0.44 4.14
CA ASN A 158 16.38 0.92 4.32
C ASN A 158 15.41 1.95 3.74
N VAL A 159 15.43 3.17 4.28
CA VAL A 159 14.54 4.26 3.87
C VAL A 159 15.37 5.52 3.66
N HIS A 160 15.49 5.92 2.41
CA HIS A 160 16.32 7.06 1.99
C HIS A 160 15.44 8.26 1.64
N PHE A 161 15.77 9.44 2.17
CA PHE A 161 15.03 10.67 1.92
C PHE A 161 15.87 11.63 1.08
N TYR A 162 15.35 12.08 -0.05
CA TYR A 162 16.01 13.01 -0.97
C TYR A 162 15.20 14.30 -1.06
N LYS A 163 15.78 15.39 -0.61
CA LYS A 163 15.15 16.72 -0.55
C LYS A 163 15.13 17.37 -1.94
N ASN A 164 14.04 18.00 -2.30
CA ASN A 164 13.96 18.80 -3.51
C ASN A 164 15.04 19.90 -3.54
N GLY A 165 15.64 20.10 -4.68
CA GLY A 165 16.77 21.00 -4.88
C GLY A 165 18.15 20.36 -4.72
N THR A 166 18.24 19.08 -4.31
CA THR A 166 19.51 18.34 -4.29
C THR A 166 19.81 17.65 -5.62
N LEU A 167 21.08 17.33 -5.86
CA LEU A 167 21.52 16.62 -7.04
C LEU A 167 20.86 15.24 -7.16
N ASP A 168 20.77 14.50 -6.06
CA ASP A 168 20.16 13.16 -6.08
C ASP A 168 18.66 13.22 -6.33
N TYR A 169 17.97 14.26 -5.86
CA TYR A 169 16.55 14.48 -6.21
C TYR A 169 16.40 14.67 -7.74
N ALA A 170 17.27 15.46 -8.36
CA ALA A 170 17.25 15.68 -9.82
C ALA A 170 17.56 14.38 -10.59
N ARG A 171 18.56 13.60 -10.13
CA ARG A 171 18.89 12.28 -10.70
C ARG A 171 17.73 11.31 -10.66
N ILE A 172 17.01 11.24 -9.52
CA ILE A 172 15.80 10.41 -9.38
C ILE A 172 14.71 10.89 -10.35
N ALA A 173 14.52 12.19 -10.50
CA ALA A 173 13.55 12.74 -11.46
C ALA A 173 13.86 12.31 -12.90
N ASP A 174 15.11 12.31 -13.31
CA ASP A 174 15.53 11.83 -14.64
C ASP A 174 15.24 10.34 -14.82
N MET A 175 15.43 9.51 -13.77
CA MET A 175 15.07 8.09 -13.81
C MET A 175 13.55 7.89 -13.94
N ILE A 176 12.73 8.72 -13.29
CA ILE A 176 11.25 8.68 -13.45
C ILE A 176 10.88 8.98 -14.92
N TYR A 177 11.48 9.99 -15.53
CA TYR A 177 11.21 10.30 -16.96
C TYR A 177 11.65 9.18 -17.88
N ALA A 178 12.78 8.53 -17.58
CA ALA A 178 13.26 7.38 -18.34
C ALA A 178 12.30 6.18 -18.20
N GLY A 179 11.81 5.88 -16.98
CA GLY A 179 10.81 4.85 -16.72
C GLY A 179 9.51 5.11 -17.48
N ASN A 180 8.99 6.33 -17.42
CA ASN A 180 7.82 6.72 -18.20
C ASN A 180 8.00 6.46 -19.69
N ARG A 181 9.19 6.74 -20.25
CA ARG A 181 9.46 6.48 -21.66
C ARG A 181 9.40 5.00 -21.99
N LEU A 182 9.96 4.13 -21.16
CA LEU A 182 9.91 2.69 -21.37
C LEU A 182 8.47 2.17 -21.30
N GLN A 183 7.76 2.48 -20.22
CA GLN A 183 6.38 2.04 -19.98
C GLN A 183 5.39 2.55 -21.03
N MET A 184 5.50 3.83 -21.43
CA MET A 184 4.59 4.39 -22.45
C MET A 184 4.89 3.86 -23.87
N ASN A 185 6.02 3.22 -24.11
CA ASN A 185 6.32 2.52 -25.34
C ASN A 185 6.01 1.02 -25.28
N ASP A 186 5.80 0.46 -24.09
CA ASP A 186 5.40 -0.94 -23.92
C ASP A 186 3.89 -1.12 -24.17
N LYS A 187 3.56 -2.01 -25.10
CA LYS A 187 2.16 -2.34 -25.44
C LYS A 187 1.49 -3.17 -24.34
N ALA A 188 2.22 -4.09 -23.70
CA ALA A 188 1.69 -4.94 -22.62
C ALA A 188 1.31 -4.07 -21.43
N PHE A 189 2.22 -3.18 -21.00
CA PHE A 189 1.98 -2.20 -19.95
C PHE A 189 0.72 -1.36 -20.22
N LYS A 190 0.59 -0.78 -21.41
CA LYS A 190 -0.58 0.05 -21.75
C LYS A 190 -1.89 -0.74 -21.76
N THR A 191 -1.84 -1.99 -22.18
CA THR A 191 -3.03 -2.89 -22.17
C THR A 191 -3.46 -3.16 -20.74
N GLU A 192 -2.53 -3.60 -19.88
CA GLU A 192 -2.80 -3.86 -18.46
C GLU A 192 -3.28 -2.60 -17.73
N LEU A 193 -2.63 -1.45 -17.95
CA LEU A 193 -3.08 -0.17 -17.41
C LEU A 193 -4.54 0.14 -17.79
N ALA A 194 -4.91 -0.06 -19.06
CA ALA A 194 -6.28 0.16 -19.53
C ALA A 194 -7.30 -0.80 -18.90
N GLU A 195 -6.92 -2.04 -18.65
CA GLU A 195 -7.75 -3.04 -17.96
C GLU A 195 -8.03 -2.66 -16.51
N TRP A 196 -7.05 -2.09 -15.81
CA TRP A 196 -7.18 -1.66 -14.42
C TRP A 196 -7.73 -0.24 -14.24
N MET A 197 -7.92 0.53 -15.32
CA MET A 197 -8.56 1.85 -15.24
C MET A 197 -10.07 1.76 -14.97
N ARG A 198 -10.56 2.59 -14.07
CA ARG A 198 -12.00 2.77 -13.78
C ARG A 198 -12.42 4.15 -14.26
N TYR A 199 -12.97 4.17 -15.45
CA TYR A 199 -13.13 5.38 -16.30
C TYR A 199 -14.20 6.36 -15.85
N ASN A 200 -15.18 5.92 -15.05
CA ASN A 200 -16.26 6.77 -14.54
C ASN A 200 -16.89 6.19 -13.26
N LYS A 201 -17.83 6.94 -12.65
CA LYS A 201 -18.50 6.56 -11.40
C LYS A 201 -19.23 5.21 -11.48
N LYS A 202 -19.90 4.92 -12.59
CA LYS A 202 -20.61 3.64 -12.78
C LYS A 202 -19.61 2.47 -12.81
N HIS A 203 -18.51 2.63 -13.52
CA HIS A 203 -17.47 1.60 -13.64
C HIS A 203 -16.80 1.33 -12.29
N GLN A 204 -16.29 2.37 -11.60
CA GLN A 204 -15.64 2.18 -10.31
C GLN A 204 -16.57 1.59 -9.23
N ASN A 205 -17.86 1.99 -9.21
CA ASN A 205 -18.81 1.48 -8.22
C ASN A 205 -19.15 -0.01 -8.45
N LYS A 206 -19.11 -0.45 -9.71
CA LYS A 206 -19.36 -1.86 -10.06
C LYS A 206 -18.23 -2.77 -9.58
N THR A 207 -16.97 -2.35 -9.75
CA THR A 207 -15.79 -3.20 -9.47
C THR A 207 -15.21 -2.97 -8.08
N ARG A 208 -15.27 -1.73 -7.58
CA ARG A 208 -14.73 -1.25 -6.30
C ARG A 208 -13.21 -1.52 -6.15
N ASP A 209 -12.50 -1.53 -7.27
CA ASP A 209 -11.05 -1.75 -7.40
C ASP A 209 -10.48 -0.87 -8.51
N GLY A 210 -9.22 -1.09 -8.86
CA GLY A 210 -8.56 -0.43 -9.97
C GLY A 210 -8.24 1.05 -9.73
N LEU A 211 -7.69 1.68 -10.75
CA LEU A 211 -7.31 3.08 -10.80
C LEU A 211 -8.51 3.94 -11.15
N SER A 212 -9.10 4.59 -10.15
CA SER A 212 -10.30 5.42 -10.35
C SER A 212 -9.99 6.73 -11.08
N TYR A 213 -10.80 7.10 -12.07
CA TYR A 213 -10.77 8.39 -12.74
C TYR A 213 -10.73 9.58 -11.75
N ALA A 214 -11.50 9.46 -10.66
CA ALA A 214 -11.63 10.52 -9.66
C ALA A 214 -10.30 10.78 -8.90
N THR A 215 -9.49 9.75 -8.67
CA THR A 215 -8.18 9.89 -8.00
C THR A 215 -7.12 10.59 -8.86
N PHE A 216 -7.39 10.75 -10.16
CA PHE A 216 -6.60 11.56 -11.09
C PHE A 216 -7.20 12.95 -11.30
N GLY A 217 -8.30 13.29 -10.62
CA GLY A 217 -9.00 14.57 -10.81
C GLY A 217 -9.79 14.65 -12.12
N ALA A 218 -10.02 13.54 -12.80
CA ALA A 218 -10.77 13.52 -14.05
C ALA A 218 -12.29 13.65 -13.80
N PRO A 219 -13.05 14.31 -14.69
CA PRO A 219 -14.49 14.44 -14.55
C PRO A 219 -15.22 13.12 -14.80
N ASN A 220 -16.42 13.00 -14.23
CA ASN A 220 -17.29 11.85 -14.48
C ASN A 220 -18.03 12.04 -15.82
N VAL A 221 -17.53 11.37 -16.86
CA VAL A 221 -18.11 11.43 -18.23
C VAL A 221 -18.54 10.03 -18.70
N PRO A 222 -19.35 9.94 -19.79
CA PRO A 222 -19.69 8.66 -20.40
C PRO A 222 -18.45 7.82 -20.74
N LEU A 223 -18.58 6.50 -20.63
CA LEU A 223 -17.45 5.57 -20.75
C LEU A 223 -16.68 5.69 -22.06
N PHE A 224 -17.38 5.89 -23.18
CA PHE A 224 -16.73 6.02 -24.50
C PHE A 224 -15.87 7.28 -24.62
N ILE A 225 -16.32 8.39 -24.02
CA ILE A 225 -15.56 9.65 -23.97
C ILE A 225 -14.30 9.45 -23.09
N ALA A 226 -14.48 8.86 -21.89
CA ALA A 226 -13.37 8.63 -20.97
C ALA A 226 -12.30 7.72 -21.60
N LYS A 227 -12.70 6.63 -22.27
CA LYS A 227 -11.78 5.74 -22.98
C LYS A 227 -11.05 6.44 -24.13
N PHE A 228 -11.75 7.26 -24.90
CA PHE A 228 -11.14 8.02 -26.00
C PHE A 228 -10.10 9.02 -25.48
N VAL A 229 -10.44 9.81 -24.44
CA VAL A 229 -9.49 10.75 -23.82
C VAL A 229 -8.27 10.02 -23.29
N MET A 230 -8.49 8.91 -22.55
CA MET A 230 -7.42 8.13 -21.97
C MET A 230 -6.48 7.55 -23.04
N SER A 231 -7.01 7.03 -24.14
CA SER A 231 -6.19 6.49 -25.25
C SER A 231 -5.23 7.54 -25.86
N LYS A 232 -5.59 8.81 -25.80
CA LYS A 232 -4.75 9.93 -26.23
C LYS A 232 -3.79 10.41 -25.14
N ALA A 233 -4.18 10.28 -23.88
CA ALA A 233 -3.39 10.75 -22.74
C ALA A 233 -2.22 9.79 -22.37
N VAL A 234 -2.34 8.50 -22.66
CA VAL A 234 -1.32 7.49 -22.37
C VAL A 234 -0.20 7.54 -23.38
N ASN A 235 0.68 8.53 -23.21
CA ASN A 235 1.92 8.67 -24.00
C ASN A 235 2.99 9.39 -23.16
N GLU A 236 4.26 9.17 -23.51
CA GLU A 236 5.43 9.69 -22.80
C GLU A 236 5.39 11.22 -22.61
N ARG A 237 5.06 11.97 -23.65
CA ARG A 237 5.10 13.44 -23.60
C ARG A 237 4.12 14.02 -22.59
N ILE A 238 2.89 13.49 -22.56
CA ILE A 238 1.84 13.93 -21.63
C ILE A 238 2.18 13.49 -20.22
N GLN A 239 2.62 12.24 -20.04
CA GLN A 239 3.02 11.70 -18.75
C GLN A 239 4.17 12.51 -18.16
N ASN A 240 5.27 12.71 -18.91
CA ASN A 240 6.42 13.47 -18.45
C ASN A 240 6.10 14.95 -18.15
N LYS A 241 5.20 15.57 -18.93
CA LYS A 241 4.73 16.93 -18.63
C LYS A 241 4.02 17.01 -17.29
N GLY A 242 3.07 16.11 -17.05
CA GLY A 242 2.32 16.07 -15.78
C GLY A 242 3.20 15.69 -14.58
N ASP A 243 4.15 14.78 -14.76
CA ASP A 243 5.04 14.36 -13.68
C ASP A 243 6.08 15.43 -13.35
N ARG A 244 6.53 16.23 -14.33
CA ARG A 244 7.41 17.38 -14.10
C ARG A 244 6.79 18.38 -13.12
N GLU A 245 5.51 18.72 -13.28
CA GLU A 245 4.80 19.61 -12.38
C GLU A 245 4.67 19.02 -10.96
N LYS A 246 4.35 17.73 -10.88
CA LYS A 246 4.24 17.03 -9.59
C LYS A 246 5.58 16.89 -8.89
N ILE A 247 6.66 16.60 -9.62
CA ILE A 247 8.03 16.52 -9.10
C ILE A 247 8.47 17.88 -8.58
N ALA A 248 8.33 18.94 -9.38
CA ALA A 248 8.71 20.29 -8.97
C ALA A 248 7.96 20.78 -7.72
N SER A 249 6.71 20.35 -7.52
CA SER A 249 5.87 20.71 -6.38
C SER A 249 6.05 19.83 -5.15
N SER A 250 6.81 18.75 -5.23
CA SER A 250 7.05 17.82 -4.12
C SER A 250 8.20 18.29 -3.24
N SER A 251 8.15 17.98 -1.96
CA SER A 251 9.18 18.33 -0.98
C SER A 251 10.33 17.33 -0.98
N HIS A 252 10.02 16.04 -0.96
CA HIS A 252 11.00 14.96 -0.89
C HIS A 252 10.57 13.78 -1.77
N PHE A 253 11.56 13.05 -2.27
CA PHE A 253 11.40 11.64 -2.60
C PHE A 253 11.79 10.78 -1.39
N VAL A 254 11.13 9.64 -1.26
CA VAL A 254 11.51 8.61 -0.31
C VAL A 254 11.64 7.30 -1.09
N LEU A 255 12.84 6.75 -1.08
CA LEU A 255 13.18 5.47 -1.69
C LEU A 255 13.29 4.41 -0.61
N PHE A 256 12.50 3.36 -0.74
CA PHE A 256 12.60 2.15 0.07
C PHE A 256 13.41 1.13 -0.70
N THR A 257 14.38 0.52 -0.01
CA THR A 257 15.23 -0.52 -0.56
C THR A 257 15.25 -1.73 0.35
N THR A 258 15.61 -2.89 -0.19
CA THR A 258 15.83 -4.12 0.57
C THR A 258 17.27 -4.58 0.41
N LYS A 259 17.76 -5.40 1.37
CA LYS A 259 19.11 -5.98 1.29
C LYS A 259 19.18 -7.07 0.21
N ASP A 260 18.12 -7.87 0.13
CA ASP A 260 17.97 -8.93 -0.87
C ASP A 260 16.62 -8.79 -1.57
N ASP A 261 16.48 -9.41 -2.74
CA ASP A 261 15.30 -9.32 -3.59
C ASP A 261 14.44 -10.58 -3.41
N THR A 262 13.88 -10.75 -2.18
CA THR A 262 13.10 -11.91 -1.74
C THR A 262 11.69 -11.52 -1.26
N VAL A 263 10.77 -12.50 -1.26
CA VAL A 263 9.38 -12.32 -0.83
C VAL A 263 9.29 -11.82 0.61
N GLU A 264 10.09 -12.39 1.51
CA GLU A 264 10.11 -12.01 2.92
C GLU A 264 10.50 -10.54 3.08
N GLN A 265 11.49 -10.08 2.31
CA GLN A 265 11.94 -8.70 2.38
C GLN A 265 10.97 -7.74 1.72
N TRP A 266 10.25 -8.16 0.67
CA TRP A 266 9.17 -7.35 0.08
C TRP A 266 8.00 -7.17 1.04
N ILE A 267 7.63 -8.23 1.78
CA ILE A 267 6.61 -8.14 2.85
C ILE A 267 7.08 -7.21 3.97
N ALA A 268 8.32 -7.33 4.42
CA ALA A 268 8.93 -6.47 5.43
C ALA A 268 8.94 -5.00 4.98
N LEU A 269 9.30 -4.76 3.71
CA LEU A 269 9.24 -3.42 3.12
C LEU A 269 7.81 -2.88 3.10
N GLY A 270 6.82 -3.69 2.74
CA GLY A 270 5.41 -3.30 2.75
C GLY A 270 4.94 -2.86 4.13
N ARG A 271 5.34 -3.56 5.20
CA ARG A 271 5.06 -3.16 6.58
C ARG A 271 5.70 -1.81 6.93
N THR A 272 6.97 -1.64 6.60
CA THR A 272 7.71 -0.38 6.81
C THR A 272 7.07 0.77 6.03
N LEU A 273 6.71 0.53 4.77
CA LEU A 273 6.04 1.50 3.91
C LEU A 273 4.73 1.98 4.54
N GLU A 274 3.86 1.07 4.97
CA GLU A 274 2.56 1.44 5.54
C GLU A 274 2.72 2.23 6.85
N ARG A 275 3.68 1.91 7.71
CA ARG A 275 4.03 2.72 8.90
C ARG A 275 4.35 4.16 8.52
N LEU A 276 5.16 4.36 7.47
CA LEU A 276 5.49 5.70 6.97
C LEU A 276 4.28 6.39 6.39
N LEU A 277 3.46 5.69 5.61
CA LEU A 277 2.24 6.24 5.02
C LEU A 277 1.22 6.66 6.09
N LEU A 278 1.01 5.86 7.13
CA LEU A 278 0.14 6.21 8.26
C LEU A 278 0.71 7.39 9.05
N ARG A 279 2.03 7.40 9.30
CA ARG A 279 2.69 8.50 10.01
C ARG A 279 2.61 9.80 9.23
N SER A 280 2.89 9.79 7.92
CA SER A 280 2.77 10.96 7.05
C SER A 280 1.33 11.48 7.01
N THR A 281 0.35 10.59 6.95
CA THR A 281 -1.09 10.94 6.99
C THR A 281 -1.45 11.64 8.29
N LYS A 282 -0.99 11.14 9.44
CA LYS A 282 -1.18 11.78 10.76
C LYS A 282 -0.62 13.21 10.79
N MET A 283 0.46 13.45 10.06
CA MET A 283 1.13 14.75 9.98
C MET A 283 0.58 15.65 8.85
N ASN A 284 -0.51 15.25 8.20
CA ASN A 284 -1.09 15.93 7.02
C ASN A 284 -0.09 16.07 5.86
N ILE A 285 0.86 15.14 5.74
CA ILE A 285 1.82 15.05 4.64
C ILE A 285 1.24 14.09 3.61
N ALA A 286 0.98 14.59 2.41
CA ALA A 286 0.50 13.83 1.28
C ALA A 286 1.63 12.98 0.68
N ASN A 287 1.27 11.82 0.13
CA ASN A 287 2.17 10.91 -0.54
C ASN A 287 1.60 10.40 -1.86
N ALA A 288 2.46 10.06 -2.80
CA ALA A 288 2.11 9.36 -4.03
C ALA A 288 3.33 8.60 -4.58
N TYR A 289 3.07 7.56 -5.35
CA TYR A 289 4.12 6.73 -5.96
C TYR A 289 4.66 7.36 -7.24
N PHE A 290 5.98 7.23 -7.44
CA PHE A 290 6.72 7.44 -8.68
C PHE A 290 7.61 6.23 -8.93
N ASN A 291 6.99 5.05 -9.01
CA ASN A 291 7.69 3.77 -8.95
C ASN A 291 8.26 3.29 -10.29
N GLN A 292 8.03 4.01 -11.38
CA GLN A 292 8.45 3.64 -12.73
C GLN A 292 9.91 3.17 -12.81
N PRO A 293 10.91 3.83 -12.16
CA PRO A 293 12.29 3.36 -12.23
C PRO A 293 12.51 1.99 -11.60
N ASN A 294 11.72 1.64 -10.57
CA ASN A 294 11.86 0.37 -9.86
C ASN A 294 11.10 -0.77 -10.54
N GLU A 295 10.12 -0.46 -11.38
CA GLU A 295 9.38 -1.42 -12.21
C GLU A 295 10.21 -1.87 -13.42
N GLU A 296 11.25 -1.11 -13.78
CA GLU A 296 12.18 -1.38 -14.87
C GLU A 296 13.54 -1.87 -14.32
N ALA A 297 13.81 -3.17 -14.39
CA ALA A 297 14.97 -3.79 -13.73
C ALA A 297 16.33 -3.15 -14.10
N GLY A 298 16.47 -2.64 -15.32
CA GLY A 298 17.67 -1.89 -15.75
C GLY A 298 17.82 -0.58 -15.00
N LEU A 299 16.74 0.22 -14.94
CA LEU A 299 16.74 1.53 -14.29
C LEU A 299 16.89 1.42 -12.77
N ALA A 300 16.30 0.41 -12.13
CA ALA A 300 16.48 0.17 -10.69
C ALA A 300 17.96 -0.02 -10.33
N ARG A 301 18.69 -0.85 -11.10
CA ARG A 301 20.14 -1.05 -10.92
C ARG A 301 20.96 0.21 -11.17
N ASP A 302 20.62 0.97 -12.20
CA ASP A 302 21.32 2.21 -12.53
C ASP A 302 21.06 3.28 -11.47
N MET A 303 19.85 3.35 -10.93
CA MET A 303 19.52 4.23 -9.81
C MET A 303 20.31 3.87 -8.55
N ALA A 304 20.47 2.56 -8.23
CA ALA A 304 21.29 2.13 -7.10
C ALA A 304 22.74 2.60 -7.23
N LYS A 305 23.35 2.45 -8.42
CA LYS A 305 24.71 2.95 -8.70
C LYS A 305 24.79 4.47 -8.57
N LEU A 306 23.85 5.18 -9.19
CA LEU A 306 23.82 6.65 -9.24
C LEU A 306 23.69 7.29 -7.85
N LEU A 307 22.95 6.64 -6.96
CA LEU A 307 22.72 7.05 -5.58
C LEU A 307 23.73 6.46 -4.60
N GLN A 308 24.72 5.69 -5.07
CA GLN A 308 25.77 5.04 -4.26
C GLN A 308 25.24 4.06 -3.22
N ILE A 309 24.15 3.36 -3.53
CA ILE A 309 23.53 2.30 -2.70
C ILE A 309 23.57 0.95 -3.42
N SER A 310 24.67 0.64 -4.09
CA SER A 310 24.80 -0.55 -4.97
C SER A 310 24.62 -1.90 -4.27
N ASN A 311 24.67 -1.93 -2.94
CA ASN A 311 24.44 -3.13 -2.12
C ASN A 311 22.96 -3.28 -1.70
N GLU A 312 22.08 -2.49 -2.26
CA GLU A 312 20.66 -2.48 -1.95
C GLU A 312 19.83 -2.63 -3.23
N TYR A 313 18.61 -3.14 -3.06
CA TYR A 313 17.64 -3.27 -4.15
C TYR A 313 16.61 -2.14 -4.05
N PRO A 314 16.67 -1.09 -4.91
CA PRO A 314 15.62 -0.09 -5.03
C PRO A 314 14.28 -0.74 -5.36
N THR A 315 13.27 -0.48 -4.54
CA THR A 315 12.04 -1.27 -4.58
C THR A 315 10.78 -0.42 -4.69
N ILE A 316 10.62 0.58 -3.82
CA ILE A 316 9.48 1.51 -3.86
C ILE A 316 9.99 2.95 -3.77
N LEU A 317 9.50 3.78 -4.68
CA LEU A 317 9.74 5.22 -4.68
C LEU A 317 8.43 5.98 -4.53
N ILE A 318 8.36 6.83 -3.50
CA ILE A 318 7.24 7.75 -3.28
C ILE A 318 7.72 9.19 -3.23
N ARG A 319 6.81 10.12 -3.46
CA ARG A 319 7.01 11.56 -3.20
C ARG A 319 6.20 12.01 -2.01
N LEU A 320 6.71 12.99 -1.28
CA LEU A 320 6.05 13.63 -0.13
C LEU A 320 5.90 15.13 -0.37
N GLY A 321 4.85 15.70 0.22
CA GLY A 321 4.59 17.14 0.20
C GLY A 321 3.23 17.49 0.79
N TYR A 322 2.72 18.69 0.52
CA TYR A 322 1.40 19.14 0.99
C TYR A 322 0.46 19.33 -0.19
N GLY A 323 -0.62 18.57 -0.22
CA GLY A 323 -1.61 18.58 -1.29
C GLY A 323 -3.04 18.68 -0.77
N LYS A 324 -3.96 19.08 -1.65
CA LYS A 324 -5.39 19.02 -1.34
C LYS A 324 -5.82 17.56 -1.23
N GLN A 325 -6.75 17.27 -0.33
CA GLN A 325 -7.38 15.95 -0.26
C GLN A 325 -8.04 15.60 -1.60
N MET A 326 -7.80 14.38 -2.05
CA MET A 326 -8.37 13.83 -3.28
C MET A 326 -9.48 12.82 -2.97
N PRO A 327 -10.34 12.49 -3.93
CA PRO A 327 -11.29 11.39 -3.75
C PRO A 327 -10.59 10.07 -3.40
N TYR A 328 -11.20 9.28 -2.53
CA TYR A 328 -10.68 7.97 -2.14
C TYR A 328 -10.91 6.91 -3.23
N SER A 329 -9.95 6.02 -3.39
CA SER A 329 -10.18 4.77 -4.12
C SER A 329 -11.14 3.88 -3.34
N LEU A 330 -12.11 3.28 -4.04
CA LEU A 330 -13.01 2.32 -3.42
C LEU A 330 -12.27 1.03 -3.05
N ARG A 331 -12.83 0.32 -2.06
CA ARG A 331 -12.38 -1.02 -1.67
C ARG A 331 -13.50 -2.02 -1.91
N ARG A 332 -13.12 -3.23 -2.28
CA ARG A 332 -14.04 -4.38 -2.34
C ARG A 332 -14.59 -4.65 -0.94
N ASP A 333 -15.73 -5.31 -0.87
CA ASP A 333 -16.23 -5.80 0.41
C ASP A 333 -15.20 -6.81 0.96
N TYR A 334 -14.72 -6.59 2.17
CA TYR A 334 -13.70 -7.43 2.82
C TYR A 334 -14.15 -8.88 2.97
N ARG A 335 -15.47 -9.11 3.09
CA ARG A 335 -16.06 -10.46 3.18
C ARG A 335 -15.79 -11.31 1.94
N LEU A 336 -15.63 -10.67 0.77
CA LEU A 336 -15.26 -11.35 -0.48
C LEU A 336 -13.78 -11.76 -0.54
N CYS A 337 -13.00 -11.35 0.46
CA CYS A 337 -11.58 -11.70 0.56
C CYS A 337 -11.33 -12.77 1.64
N ILE A 338 -12.37 -13.27 2.31
CA ILE A 338 -12.25 -14.31 3.34
C ILE A 338 -12.45 -15.67 2.69
N LEU A 339 -11.46 -16.54 2.87
CA LEU A 339 -11.53 -17.94 2.45
C LEU A 339 -12.44 -18.73 3.40
N PRO A 340 -13.14 -19.75 2.92
CA PRO A 340 -13.86 -20.67 3.78
C PRO A 340 -12.94 -21.31 4.83
N THR A 341 -13.45 -21.54 6.02
CA THR A 341 -12.78 -22.42 7.00
C THR A 341 -12.84 -23.86 6.47
N GLU A 342 -11.73 -24.58 6.55
CA GLU A 342 -11.65 -26.00 6.21
C GLU A 342 -12.46 -26.85 7.18
#